data_9e683e4cddccbe243b6854e68329fcc9
#
_entry.id   9e683e4cddccbe243b6854e68329fcc9
#
_cell.length_a   1.000
_cell.length_b   1.000
_cell.length_c   1.000
_cell.angle_alpha   90.00
_cell.angle_beta   90.00
_cell.angle_gamma   90.00
#
_symmetry.space_group_name_H-M   'P 1'
#
loop_
_entity.id
_entity.type
_entity.pdbx_description
1 polymer ?
#
loop_
_entity_poly.entity_id
_entity_poly.type
_entity_poly.pdbx_seq_one_letter_code
_entity_poly.pdbx_strand_id
1 'polypeptide(L)'
;MSKINVLKPKYRTEEVLDEIKICLDKGWTGMGFKTVEFEDAWKEYTKLPHAHFIQSNTGGLHLALHTFKTQEGWNDGDQIITTPLTFVSTNHAILYERLQPVFADVDEHLCLDPK
;
A
#
# COMPACT_ATOMS: atom_id res chain seq x y z
N MET A 1 -1.29 31.17 -13.99
CA MET A 1 -0.71 29.96 -13.34
C MET A 1 -1.68 28.80 -13.51
N SER A 2 -1.24 27.67 -14.08
CA SER A 2 -2.08 26.47 -14.18
C SER A 2 -2.25 25.87 -12.79
N LYS A 3 -3.49 25.59 -12.40
CA LYS A 3 -3.81 24.98 -11.11
C LYS A 3 -3.38 23.52 -11.13
N ILE A 4 -2.48 23.13 -10.23
CA ILE A 4 -2.08 21.74 -10.03
C ILE A 4 -3.08 21.10 -9.05
N ASN A 5 -3.79 20.08 -9.49
CA ASN A 5 -4.70 19.33 -8.64
C ASN A 5 -3.95 18.21 -7.92
N VAL A 6 -4.00 18.19 -6.59
CA VAL A 6 -3.31 17.20 -5.76
C VAL A 6 -3.89 15.78 -5.93
N LEU A 7 -5.20 15.65 -6.17
CA LEU A 7 -5.92 14.38 -6.24
C LEU A 7 -6.67 14.19 -7.57
N LYS A 8 -6.02 14.48 -8.69
CA LYS A 8 -6.57 14.20 -10.01
C LYS A 8 -5.67 13.22 -10.76
N PRO A 9 -5.83 11.92 -10.55
CA PRO A 9 -5.05 10.92 -11.27
C PRO A 9 -5.36 11.00 -12.78
N LYS A 10 -4.36 10.71 -13.60
CA LYS A 10 -4.48 10.62 -15.04
C LYS A 10 -4.45 9.14 -15.42
N TYR A 11 -5.49 8.69 -16.09
CA TYR A 11 -5.61 7.31 -16.55
C TYR A 11 -5.47 7.23 -18.07
N ARG A 12 -5.00 6.10 -18.56
CA ARG A 12 -5.10 5.68 -19.97
C ARG A 12 -6.45 4.99 -20.14
N THR A 13 -7.50 5.81 -20.24
CA THR A 13 -8.90 5.38 -20.10
C THR A 13 -9.28 4.25 -21.02
N GLU A 14 -8.94 4.33 -22.32
CA GLU A 14 -9.29 3.29 -23.31
C GLU A 14 -8.65 1.94 -22.95
N GLU A 15 -7.35 1.94 -22.63
CA GLU A 15 -6.64 0.71 -22.22
C GLU A 15 -7.27 0.09 -20.96
N VAL A 16 -7.66 0.92 -19.98
CA VAL A 16 -8.33 0.43 -18.76
C VAL A 16 -9.69 -0.19 -19.09
N LEU A 17 -10.47 0.44 -19.97
CA LEU A 17 -11.78 -0.08 -20.37
C LEU A 17 -11.66 -1.39 -21.16
N ASP A 18 -10.66 -1.53 -22.01
CA ASP A 18 -10.39 -2.78 -22.74
C ASP A 18 -10.06 -3.93 -21.77
N GLU A 19 -9.23 -3.68 -20.76
CA GLU A 19 -8.90 -4.68 -19.74
C GLU A 19 -10.11 -5.08 -18.89
N ILE A 20 -10.95 -4.10 -18.52
CA ILE A 20 -12.23 -4.38 -17.83
C ILE A 20 -13.14 -5.23 -18.72
N LYS A 21 -13.25 -4.89 -20.00
CA LYS A 21 -14.07 -5.65 -20.94
C LYS A 21 -13.64 -7.11 -21.03
N ILE A 22 -12.33 -7.38 -21.10
CA ILE A 22 -11.78 -8.74 -21.10
C ILE A 22 -12.24 -9.54 -19.88
N CYS A 23 -12.22 -8.90 -18.69
CA CYS A 23 -12.68 -9.55 -17.45
C CYS A 23 -14.18 -9.87 -17.49
N LEU A 24 -14.99 -8.92 -17.98
CA LEU A 24 -16.44 -9.10 -18.07
C LEU A 24 -16.82 -10.17 -19.12
N ASP A 25 -16.18 -10.17 -20.27
CA ASP A 25 -16.40 -11.15 -21.33
C ASP A 25 -16.04 -12.58 -20.87
N LYS A 26 -15.04 -12.72 -19.98
CA LYS A 26 -14.69 -14.00 -19.33
C LYS A 26 -15.61 -14.36 -18.16
N GLY A 27 -16.47 -13.45 -17.71
CA GLY A 27 -17.36 -13.66 -16.56
C GLY A 27 -16.60 -13.76 -15.21
N TRP A 28 -15.39 -13.16 -15.13
CA TRP A 28 -14.58 -13.22 -13.91
C TRP A 28 -14.35 -11.82 -13.34
N THR A 29 -14.91 -11.56 -12.16
CA THR A 29 -14.91 -10.25 -11.49
C THR A 29 -14.19 -10.25 -10.14
N GLY A 30 -13.62 -11.37 -9.72
CA GLY A 30 -12.84 -11.51 -8.49
C GLY A 30 -11.33 -11.60 -8.74
N MET A 31 -10.57 -11.98 -7.72
CA MET A 31 -9.14 -12.29 -7.88
C MET A 31 -8.97 -13.45 -8.86
N GLY A 32 -8.11 -13.29 -9.84
CA GLY A 32 -7.94 -14.28 -10.89
C GLY A 32 -6.79 -13.97 -11.83
N PHE A 33 -6.98 -14.27 -13.12
CA PHE A 33 -5.90 -14.18 -14.12
C PHE A 33 -5.27 -12.79 -14.22
N LYS A 34 -6.04 -11.69 -14.09
CA LYS A 34 -5.48 -10.32 -14.12
C LYS A 34 -4.64 -10.00 -12.88
N THR A 35 -4.99 -10.57 -11.74
CA THR A 35 -4.17 -10.45 -10.54
C THR A 35 -2.82 -11.13 -10.73
N VAL A 36 -2.82 -12.35 -11.28
CA VAL A 36 -1.59 -13.10 -11.57
C VAL A 36 -0.72 -12.35 -12.60
N GLU A 37 -1.32 -11.89 -13.72
CA GLU A 37 -0.63 -11.10 -14.73
C GLU A 37 0.05 -9.86 -14.12
N PHE A 38 -0.67 -9.14 -13.23
CA PHE A 38 -0.13 -7.95 -12.56
C PHE A 38 1.02 -8.31 -11.61
N GLU A 39 0.86 -9.34 -10.78
CA GLU A 39 1.89 -9.78 -9.84
C GLU A 39 3.16 -10.24 -10.57
N ASP A 40 3.01 -10.95 -11.68
CA ASP A 40 4.14 -11.39 -12.51
C ASP A 40 4.84 -10.20 -13.18
N ALA A 41 4.09 -9.27 -13.76
CA ALA A 41 4.64 -8.04 -14.34
C ALA A 41 5.36 -7.18 -13.29
N TRP A 42 4.82 -7.12 -12.07
CA TRP A 42 5.44 -6.37 -10.97
C TRP A 42 6.75 -7.02 -10.50
N LYS A 43 6.80 -8.35 -10.38
CA LYS A 43 8.03 -9.10 -10.08
C LYS A 43 9.09 -8.86 -11.16
N GLU A 44 8.69 -8.91 -12.43
CA GLU A 44 9.60 -8.64 -13.56
C GLU A 44 10.14 -7.21 -13.52
N TYR A 45 9.30 -6.22 -13.24
CA TYR A 45 9.70 -4.81 -13.16
C TYR A 45 10.62 -4.52 -11.97
N THR A 46 10.28 -5.02 -10.79
CA THR A 46 11.02 -4.74 -9.55
C THR A 46 12.20 -5.65 -9.30
N LYS A 47 12.26 -6.79 -9.99
CA LYS A 47 13.19 -7.90 -9.74
C LYS A 47 13.08 -8.51 -8.34
N LEU A 48 11.97 -8.27 -7.66
CA LEU A 48 11.67 -8.90 -6.37
C LEU A 48 11.07 -10.30 -6.59
N PRO A 49 11.40 -11.29 -5.73
CA PRO A 49 10.95 -12.66 -5.92
C PRO A 49 9.45 -12.86 -5.66
N HIS A 50 8.84 -11.96 -4.90
CA HIS A 50 7.44 -12.06 -4.49
C HIS A 50 6.70 -10.76 -4.71
N ALA A 51 5.43 -10.87 -5.11
CA ALA A 51 4.47 -9.78 -5.19
C ALA A 51 3.09 -10.32 -4.88
N HIS A 52 2.33 -9.62 -4.06
CA HIS A 52 0.95 -9.96 -3.74
C HIS A 52 0.07 -8.74 -3.89
N PHE A 53 -0.91 -8.84 -4.76
CA PHE A 53 -1.89 -7.79 -4.96
C PHE A 53 -2.88 -7.77 -3.80
N ILE A 54 -3.16 -6.58 -3.30
CA ILE A 54 -4.11 -6.33 -2.22
C ILE A 54 -5.06 -5.18 -2.59
N GLN A 55 -6.21 -5.12 -1.95
CA GLN A 55 -7.27 -4.16 -2.27
C GLN A 55 -6.91 -2.70 -1.95
N SER A 56 -5.94 -2.46 -1.07
CA SER A 56 -5.54 -1.10 -0.68
C SER A 56 -4.19 -1.08 0.01
N ASN A 57 -3.50 0.07 -0.05
CA ASN A 57 -2.27 0.29 0.70
C ASN A 57 -2.50 0.18 2.22
N THR A 58 -3.64 0.65 2.73
CA THR A 58 -4.02 0.51 4.14
C THR A 58 -4.05 -0.95 4.57
N GLY A 59 -4.70 -1.81 3.76
CA GLY A 59 -4.73 -3.26 4.01
C GLY A 59 -3.34 -3.88 3.98
N GLY A 60 -2.48 -3.43 3.07
CA GLY A 60 -1.09 -3.89 2.98
C GLY A 60 -0.25 -3.52 4.18
N LEU A 61 -0.33 -2.28 4.65
CA LEU A 61 0.37 -1.84 5.84
C LEU A 61 -0.09 -2.61 7.08
N HIS A 62 -1.40 -2.82 7.22
CA HIS A 62 -1.97 -3.61 8.32
C HIS A 62 -1.47 -5.06 8.28
N LEU A 63 -1.55 -5.70 7.11
CA LEU A 63 -1.08 -7.09 6.93
C LEU A 63 0.42 -7.23 7.21
N ALA A 64 1.25 -6.28 6.76
CA ALA A 64 2.68 -6.28 7.02
C ALA A 64 2.97 -6.17 8.53
N LEU A 65 2.33 -5.23 9.24
CA LEU A 65 2.51 -5.08 10.68
C LEU A 65 2.02 -6.32 11.44
N HIS A 66 0.89 -6.90 11.04
CA HIS A 66 0.40 -8.16 11.62
C HIS A 66 1.41 -9.30 11.46
N THR A 67 1.98 -9.41 10.27
CA THR A 67 2.99 -10.44 9.98
C THR A 67 4.23 -10.25 10.84
N PHE A 68 4.78 -9.02 10.89
CA PHE A 68 5.94 -8.72 11.74
C PHE A 68 5.65 -8.96 13.21
N LYS A 69 4.52 -8.46 13.72
CA LYS A 69 4.11 -8.67 15.12
C LYS A 69 4.08 -10.15 15.47
N THR A 70 3.52 -10.97 14.59
CA THR A 70 3.42 -12.42 14.81
C THR A 70 4.78 -13.12 14.73
N GLN A 71 5.61 -12.77 13.75
CA GLN A 71 6.90 -13.40 13.52
C GLN A 71 7.94 -13.02 14.57
N GLU A 72 7.96 -11.74 14.98
CA GLU A 72 8.93 -11.20 15.94
C GLU A 72 8.44 -11.26 17.38
N GLY A 73 7.21 -11.72 17.61
CA GLY A 73 6.64 -11.87 18.95
C GLY A 73 6.36 -10.55 19.66
N TRP A 74 5.98 -9.49 18.90
CA TRP A 74 5.63 -8.20 19.51
C TRP A 74 4.34 -8.29 20.32
N ASN A 75 4.26 -7.49 21.39
CA ASN A 75 3.12 -7.44 22.28
C ASN A 75 2.20 -6.25 21.97
N ASP A 76 0.98 -6.30 22.47
CA ASP A 76 0.09 -5.14 22.48
C ASP A 76 0.76 -4.00 23.27
N GLY A 77 0.78 -2.80 22.68
CA GLY A 77 1.43 -1.63 23.27
C GLY A 77 2.90 -1.42 22.87
N ASP A 78 3.51 -2.35 22.14
CA ASP A 78 4.85 -2.13 21.59
C ASP A 78 4.85 -0.94 20.63
N GLN A 79 5.95 -0.23 20.55
CA GLN A 79 6.05 1.07 19.90
C GLN A 79 6.55 0.96 18.47
N ILE A 80 5.92 1.71 17.57
CA ILE A 80 6.34 1.87 16.17
C ILE A 80 6.62 3.34 15.90
N ILE A 81 7.84 3.64 15.49
CA ILE A 81 8.23 5.00 15.07
C ILE A 81 7.59 5.31 13.74
N THR A 82 6.93 6.45 13.67
CA THR A 82 6.21 6.93 12.48
C THR A 82 6.24 8.45 12.41
N THR A 83 5.62 9.05 11.41
CA THR A 83 5.49 10.51 11.29
C THR A 83 4.02 10.95 11.26
N PRO A 84 3.69 12.15 11.78
CA PRO A 84 2.38 12.75 11.58
C PRO A 84 2.21 13.29 10.13
N LEU A 85 3.30 13.52 9.40
CA LEU A 85 3.27 13.98 8.01
C LEU A 85 3.11 12.81 7.03
N THR A 86 1.94 12.19 7.06
CA THR A 86 1.59 11.07 6.16
C THR A 86 0.08 10.98 6.01
N PHE A 87 -0.38 10.14 5.09
CA PHE A 87 -1.80 9.80 5.05
C PHE A 87 -2.18 9.02 6.31
N VAL A 88 -3.33 9.34 6.87
CA VAL A 88 -3.78 8.84 8.19
C VAL A 88 -3.74 7.32 8.33
N SER A 89 -3.96 6.58 7.24
CA SER A 89 -3.95 5.12 7.26
C SER A 89 -2.61 4.50 7.66
N THR A 90 -1.49 5.20 7.45
CA THR A 90 -0.18 4.74 7.90
C THR A 90 -0.17 4.56 9.41
N ASN A 91 -0.70 5.54 10.14
CA ASN A 91 -0.76 5.50 11.60
C ASN A 91 -1.92 4.62 12.11
N HIS A 92 -3.04 4.56 11.38
CA HIS A 92 -4.15 3.66 11.73
C HIS A 92 -3.75 2.19 11.65
N ALA A 93 -2.91 1.79 10.69
CA ALA A 93 -2.44 0.41 10.59
C ALA A 93 -1.71 -0.05 11.88
N ILE A 94 -0.96 0.86 12.53
CA ILE A 94 -0.30 0.60 13.81
C ILE A 94 -1.34 0.35 14.91
N LEU A 95 -2.37 1.19 14.97
CA LEU A 95 -3.44 1.08 15.97
C LEU A 95 -4.30 -0.18 15.76
N TYR A 96 -4.51 -0.63 14.52
CA TYR A 96 -5.26 -1.85 14.23
C TYR A 96 -4.57 -3.09 14.83
N GLU A 97 -3.25 -3.09 14.89
CA GLU A 97 -2.48 -4.14 15.54
C GLU A 97 -2.30 -3.91 17.06
N ARG A 98 -3.00 -2.94 17.66
CA ARG A 98 -2.87 -2.54 19.06
C ARG A 98 -1.44 -2.14 19.45
N LEU A 99 -0.66 -1.69 18.47
CA LEU A 99 0.64 -1.12 18.68
C LEU A 99 0.52 0.39 18.95
N GLN A 100 1.55 1.00 19.52
CA GLN A 100 1.57 2.41 19.87
C GLN A 100 2.40 3.21 18.86
N PRO A 101 1.82 4.16 18.11
CA PRO A 101 2.59 5.05 17.26
C PRO A 101 3.40 6.03 18.11
N VAL A 102 4.70 6.15 17.82
CA VAL A 102 5.59 7.17 18.36
C VAL A 102 5.99 8.09 17.23
N PHE A 103 5.55 9.35 17.32
CA PHE A 103 5.77 10.31 16.27
C PHE A 103 7.18 10.90 16.32
N ALA A 104 7.90 10.82 15.22
CA ALA A 104 9.12 11.54 14.96
C ALA A 104 8.89 12.61 13.89
N ASP A 105 9.69 13.67 13.91
CA ASP A 105 9.63 14.74 12.92
C ASP A 105 10.19 14.29 11.57
N VAL A 106 10.09 15.15 10.58
CA VAL A 106 10.61 14.92 9.23
C VAL A 106 11.76 15.88 8.94
N ASP A 107 12.71 15.42 8.14
CA ASP A 107 13.79 16.21 7.62
C ASP A 107 13.37 17.14 6.47
N GLU A 108 14.31 17.87 5.87
CA GLU A 108 14.09 18.77 4.73
C GLU A 108 13.59 18.05 3.46
N HIS A 109 13.74 16.72 3.38
CA HIS A 109 13.25 15.87 2.29
C HIS A 109 11.90 15.22 2.59
N LEU A 110 11.28 15.58 3.71
CA LEU A 110 10.01 15.03 4.20
C LEU A 110 10.09 13.52 4.55
N CYS A 111 11.29 13.02 4.80
CA CYS A 111 11.52 11.68 5.34
C CYS A 111 11.63 11.75 6.87
N LEU A 112 11.45 10.61 7.55
CA LEU A 112 11.67 10.55 9.01
C LEU A 112 13.08 11.06 9.35
N ASP A 113 13.17 12.03 10.28
CA ASP A 113 14.45 12.53 10.77
C ASP A 113 15.03 11.56 11.81
N PRO A 114 16.20 10.99 11.58
CA PRO A 114 16.83 10.06 12.53
C PRO A 114 17.53 10.74 13.71
N LYS A 115 17.47 12.09 13.79
CA LYS A 115 18.15 12.88 14.84
C LYS A 115 17.29 13.09 16.07
#